data_b1fe02d5feb3cae3f9b1dc9a767bbcb3
#
_entry.id   b1fe02d5feb3cae3f9b1dc9a767bbcb3
#
_cell.length_a   1.000
_cell.length_b   1.000
_cell.length_c   1.000
_cell.angle_alpha   90.00
_cell.angle_beta   90.00
_cell.angle_gamma   90.00
#
_symmetry.space_group_name_H-M   'P 1'
#
loop_
_entity.id
_entity.type
_entity.pdbx_description
1 polymer ?
#
loop_
_entity_poly.entity_id
_entity_poly.type
_entity_poly.pdbx_seq_one_letter_code
_entity_poly.pdbx_strand_id
1 'polypeptide(L)'
;KTLGAIGKEFSTLEKVEGFDGNIIDISKPPFEGNFEDLFQLCGIDGNMSYENFEDNYKFNFSWNPDHFSSVLMWVSNKGRTEYPWNSNHVTVGFEPISSAFGLSTHISLNKENPIYKRNVATSIKLFKDKPLYSNYSFSISNL
;
A
#
# COMPACT_ATOMS: atom_id res chain seq x y z
N LYS A 1 -8.82 -0.01 -15.28
CA LYS A 1 -9.72 0.97 -14.65
C LYS A 1 -9.25 1.17 -13.22
N THR A 2 -9.04 2.41 -12.78
CA THR A 2 -8.69 2.78 -11.41
C THR A 2 -9.93 2.93 -10.54
N LEU A 3 -9.81 2.69 -9.25
CA LEU A 3 -10.86 2.86 -8.25
C LEU A 3 -10.77 4.26 -7.62
N GLY A 4 -9.57 4.65 -7.19
CA GLY A 4 -9.31 5.93 -6.56
C GLY A 4 -9.05 7.07 -7.54
N ALA A 5 -9.31 8.30 -7.12
CA ALA A 5 -8.96 9.49 -7.86
C ALA A 5 -7.44 9.74 -7.79
N ILE A 6 -6.80 9.82 -8.96
CA ILE A 6 -5.34 9.94 -9.06
C ILE A 6 -4.86 11.25 -8.43
N GLY A 7 -3.82 11.15 -7.59
CA GLY A 7 -3.18 12.29 -6.95
C GLY A 7 -3.98 12.92 -5.80
N LYS A 8 -5.07 12.31 -5.39
CA LYS A 8 -5.85 12.75 -4.23
C LYS A 8 -5.32 12.15 -2.93
N GLU A 9 -5.38 12.93 -1.86
CA GLU A 9 -5.02 12.49 -0.52
C GLU A 9 -6.28 12.09 0.26
N PHE A 10 -6.14 11.11 1.15
CA PHE A 10 -7.19 10.68 2.07
C PHE A 10 -6.61 10.44 3.46
N SER A 11 -7.44 10.49 4.48
CA SER A 11 -7.01 10.32 5.88
C SER A 11 -7.39 8.95 6.45
N THR A 12 -8.36 8.26 5.87
CA THR A 12 -8.80 6.93 6.30
C THR A 12 -9.17 6.08 5.09
N LEU A 13 -9.05 4.76 5.23
CA LEU A 13 -9.36 3.82 4.15
C LEU A 13 -10.87 3.77 3.83
N GLU A 14 -11.72 4.16 4.79
CA GLU A 14 -13.18 4.17 4.62
C GLU A 14 -13.68 5.39 3.82
N LYS A 15 -12.82 6.39 3.58
CA LYS A 15 -13.22 7.65 2.94
C LYS A 15 -12.20 8.10 1.90
N VAL A 16 -12.09 7.35 0.82
CA VAL A 16 -11.22 7.67 -0.31
C VAL A 16 -12.07 8.25 -1.43
N GLU A 17 -11.62 9.36 -2.04
CA GLU A 17 -12.27 9.92 -3.23
C GLU A 17 -12.06 8.97 -4.42
N GLY A 18 -13.13 8.46 -4.97
CA GLY A 18 -13.12 7.59 -6.15
C GLY A 18 -12.90 8.38 -7.44
N PHE A 19 -12.55 7.67 -8.50
CA PHE A 19 -12.33 8.24 -9.82
C PHE A 19 -13.57 8.98 -10.37
N ASP A 20 -14.76 8.56 -9.98
CA ASP A 20 -16.04 9.15 -10.36
C ASP A 20 -16.52 10.27 -9.41
N GLY A 21 -15.70 10.63 -8.41
CA GLY A 21 -16.00 11.63 -7.40
C GLY A 21 -16.83 11.13 -6.21
N ASN A 22 -17.24 9.87 -6.22
CA ASN A 22 -17.92 9.27 -5.07
C ASN A 22 -16.90 8.91 -3.97
N ILE A 23 -17.36 8.82 -2.74
CA ILE A 23 -16.53 8.32 -1.64
C ILE A 23 -16.63 6.79 -1.61
N ILE A 24 -15.48 6.15 -1.53
CA ILE A 24 -15.32 4.70 -1.51
C ILE A 24 -14.64 4.25 -0.22
N ASP A 25 -15.01 3.07 0.27
CA ASP A 25 -14.35 2.36 1.37
C ASP A 25 -13.41 1.29 0.78
N ILE A 26 -12.10 1.48 0.96
CA ILE A 26 -11.07 0.52 0.52
C ILE A 26 -10.55 -0.36 1.66
N SER A 27 -11.17 -0.31 2.84
CA SER A 27 -10.79 -1.11 4.00
C SER A 27 -11.36 -2.53 3.98
N LYS A 28 -12.36 -2.80 3.14
CA LYS A 28 -13.15 -4.05 3.17
C LYS A 28 -13.24 -4.73 1.80
N PRO A 29 -12.18 -5.45 1.36
CA PRO A 29 -12.30 -6.30 0.18
C PRO A 29 -13.20 -7.54 0.46
N PRO A 30 -13.80 -8.17 -0.55
CA PRO A 30 -13.70 -7.83 -1.98
C PRO A 30 -14.53 -6.61 -2.35
N PHE A 31 -14.14 -5.95 -3.44
CA PHE A 31 -14.82 -4.75 -3.94
C PHE A 31 -15.72 -5.08 -5.13
N GLU A 32 -16.67 -4.17 -5.43
CA GLU A 32 -17.50 -4.30 -6.62
C GLU A 32 -16.73 -3.87 -7.89
N GLY A 33 -16.98 -4.59 -8.99
CA GLY A 33 -16.42 -4.29 -10.30
C GLY A 33 -14.99 -4.83 -10.51
N ASN A 34 -14.48 -4.63 -11.74
CA ASN A 34 -13.16 -5.10 -12.15
C ASN A 34 -12.20 -3.92 -12.24
N PHE A 35 -11.17 -3.91 -11.41
CA PHE A 35 -10.15 -2.85 -11.38
C PHE A 35 -8.83 -3.36 -10.76
N GLU A 36 -7.78 -2.57 -10.97
CA GLU A 36 -6.51 -2.70 -10.29
C GLU A 36 -6.06 -1.31 -9.87
N ASP A 37 -5.62 -1.15 -8.62
CA ASP A 37 -5.21 0.14 -8.08
C ASP A 37 -4.10 0.02 -7.04
N LEU A 38 -3.44 1.14 -6.76
CA LEU A 38 -2.32 1.27 -5.85
C LEU A 38 -2.50 2.51 -4.99
N PHE A 39 -2.49 2.31 -3.67
CA PHE A 39 -2.59 3.39 -2.68
C PHE A 39 -1.33 3.42 -1.85
N GLN A 40 -0.66 4.56 -1.76
CA GLN A 40 0.47 4.73 -0.86
C GLN A 40 -0.02 5.23 0.50
N LEU A 41 0.10 4.38 1.51
CA LEU A 41 -0.26 4.65 2.90
C LEU A 41 0.97 5.17 3.63
N CYS A 42 0.89 6.40 4.16
CA CYS A 42 1.98 7.10 4.81
C CYS A 42 1.73 7.26 6.31
N GLY A 43 2.82 7.44 7.10
CA GLY A 43 2.69 7.69 8.54
C GLY A 43 2.23 6.47 9.35
N ILE A 44 2.51 5.27 8.84
CA ILE A 44 2.22 3.99 9.50
C ILE A 44 3.37 3.64 10.45
N ASP A 45 3.03 3.12 11.62
CA ASP A 45 3.97 2.74 12.69
C ASP A 45 4.72 1.42 12.46
N GLY A 46 4.67 0.88 11.25
CA GLY A 46 5.30 -0.40 10.90
C GLY A 46 4.47 -1.62 11.23
N ASN A 47 3.17 -1.46 11.45
CA ASN A 47 2.25 -2.55 11.73
C ASN A 47 1.01 -2.45 10.87
N MET A 48 0.51 -3.59 10.41
CA MET A 48 -0.81 -3.70 9.81
C MET A 48 -1.40 -5.08 10.02
N SER A 49 -2.71 -5.19 9.90
CA SER A 49 -3.41 -6.46 10.00
C SER A 49 -4.50 -6.56 8.94
N TYR A 50 -4.78 -7.80 8.56
CA TYR A 50 -5.88 -8.19 7.70
C TYR A 50 -6.70 -9.26 8.39
N GLU A 51 -8.03 -9.08 8.42
CA GLU A 51 -8.97 -10.02 9.03
C GLU A 51 -9.80 -10.69 7.92
N ASN A 52 -9.77 -12.01 7.90
CA ASN A 52 -10.60 -12.84 7.03
C ASN A 52 -11.71 -13.48 7.86
N PHE A 53 -12.90 -12.95 7.75
CA PHE A 53 -14.06 -13.42 8.51
C PHE A 53 -14.64 -14.73 7.96
N GLU A 54 -14.41 -15.04 6.69
CA GLU A 54 -14.87 -16.29 6.07
C GLU A 54 -14.09 -17.49 6.61
N ASP A 55 -12.75 -17.35 6.67
CA ASP A 55 -11.84 -18.39 7.14
C ASP A 55 -11.45 -18.24 8.62
N ASN A 56 -12.02 -17.25 9.32
CA ASN A 56 -11.84 -17.00 10.76
C ASN A 56 -10.37 -16.84 11.18
N TYR A 57 -9.61 -15.99 10.47
CA TYR A 57 -8.24 -15.69 10.87
C TYR A 57 -7.91 -14.20 10.76
N LYS A 58 -6.91 -13.80 11.55
CA LYS A 58 -6.24 -12.52 11.48
C LYS A 58 -4.78 -12.72 11.10
N PHE A 59 -4.37 -12.08 10.02
CA PHE A 59 -2.97 -11.97 9.62
C PHE A 59 -2.40 -10.66 10.16
N ASN A 60 -1.28 -10.71 10.86
CA ASN A 60 -0.56 -9.55 11.34
C ASN A 60 0.80 -9.48 10.65
N PHE A 61 1.20 -8.29 10.24
CA PHE A 61 2.46 -8.02 9.58
C PHE A 61 3.11 -6.79 10.22
N SER A 62 4.40 -6.90 10.56
CA SER A 62 5.19 -5.79 11.09
C SER A 62 6.57 -5.71 10.44
N TRP A 63 7.09 -4.48 10.36
CA TRP A 63 8.40 -4.17 9.78
C TRP A 63 9.01 -2.97 10.51
N ASN A 64 10.26 -2.64 10.18
CA ASN A 64 10.91 -1.46 10.72
C ASN A 64 10.47 -0.19 9.94
N PRO A 65 9.68 0.72 10.53
CA PRO A 65 9.20 1.93 9.86
C PRO A 65 10.30 2.97 9.60
N ASP A 66 11.43 2.92 10.32
CA ASP A 66 12.59 3.78 10.04
C ASP A 66 13.25 3.43 8.70
N HIS A 67 13.10 2.17 8.26
CA HIS A 67 13.59 1.72 6.96
C HIS A 67 12.53 1.85 5.88
N PHE A 68 11.27 1.54 6.19
CA PHE A 68 10.16 1.57 5.25
C PHE A 68 9.01 2.40 5.83
N SER A 69 9.02 3.68 5.50
CA SER A 69 8.15 4.70 6.08
C SER A 69 6.73 4.74 5.52
N SER A 70 6.47 3.96 4.48
CA SER A 70 5.16 3.85 3.83
C SER A 70 4.86 2.40 3.49
N VAL A 71 3.59 2.13 3.19
CA VAL A 71 3.14 0.89 2.59
C VAL A 71 2.41 1.20 1.29
N LEU A 72 2.76 0.49 0.24
CA LEU A 72 1.95 0.43 -0.94
C LEU A 72 0.90 -0.66 -0.77
N MET A 73 -0.36 -0.27 -0.76
CA MET A 73 -1.50 -1.18 -0.79
C MET A 73 -1.91 -1.40 -2.24
N TRP A 74 -1.56 -2.55 -2.78
CA TRP A 74 -2.01 -2.99 -4.10
C TRP A 74 -3.32 -3.74 -3.98
N VAL A 75 -4.30 -3.33 -4.76
CA VAL A 75 -5.60 -4.00 -4.83
C VAL A 75 -5.83 -4.44 -6.27
N SER A 76 -6.01 -5.73 -6.47
CA SER A 76 -6.44 -6.28 -7.76
C SER A 76 -7.75 -7.04 -7.56
N ASN A 77 -8.84 -6.47 -8.06
CA ASN A 77 -10.17 -7.07 -8.02
C ASN A 77 -10.57 -7.45 -9.45
N LYS A 78 -10.09 -8.61 -9.91
CA LYS A 78 -10.32 -9.10 -11.28
C LYS A 78 -9.87 -8.12 -12.38
N GLY A 79 -8.95 -7.19 -12.02
CA GLY A 79 -8.51 -6.10 -12.90
C GLY A 79 -7.57 -6.54 -14.00
N ARG A 80 -6.83 -7.64 -13.79
CA ARG A 80 -5.90 -8.21 -14.79
C ARG A 80 -6.63 -9.19 -15.70
N THR A 81 -6.87 -8.74 -16.92
CA THR A 81 -7.65 -9.50 -17.93
C THR A 81 -6.79 -10.50 -18.72
N GLU A 82 -5.47 -10.23 -18.84
CA GLU A 82 -4.55 -11.01 -19.66
C GLU A 82 -4.12 -12.31 -18.97
N TYR A 83 -3.68 -13.26 -19.80
CA TYR A 83 -3.06 -14.50 -19.33
C TYR A 83 -1.82 -14.20 -18.47
N PRO A 84 -1.58 -14.86 -17.34
CA PRO A 84 -2.34 -16.02 -16.81
C PRO A 84 -3.52 -15.67 -15.89
N TRP A 85 -3.78 -14.41 -15.60
CA TRP A 85 -4.76 -14.01 -14.60
C TRP A 85 -6.21 -14.13 -15.07
N ASN A 86 -6.50 -13.79 -16.32
CA ASN A 86 -7.81 -13.95 -16.98
C ASN A 86 -8.99 -13.44 -16.12
N SER A 87 -8.80 -12.35 -15.37
CA SER A 87 -9.79 -11.78 -14.43
C SER A 87 -10.27 -12.74 -13.31
N ASN A 88 -9.46 -13.71 -12.92
CA ASN A 88 -9.87 -14.75 -11.95
C ASN A 88 -9.34 -14.53 -10.53
N HIS A 89 -8.56 -13.47 -10.27
CA HIS A 89 -7.99 -13.27 -8.94
C HIS A 89 -8.52 -12.02 -8.25
N VAL A 90 -8.69 -12.13 -6.95
CA VAL A 90 -8.92 -11.03 -6.02
C VAL A 90 -7.80 -11.07 -5.00
N THR A 91 -7.04 -9.97 -4.92
CA THR A 91 -5.81 -9.93 -4.11
C THR A 91 -5.62 -8.53 -3.54
N VAL A 92 -5.16 -8.49 -2.29
CA VAL A 92 -4.60 -7.29 -1.68
C VAL A 92 -3.15 -7.58 -1.31
N GLY A 93 -2.23 -6.73 -1.78
CA GLY A 93 -0.81 -6.80 -1.44
C GLY A 93 -0.43 -5.63 -0.55
N PHE A 94 0.45 -5.88 0.42
CA PHE A 94 1.00 -4.86 1.30
C PHE A 94 2.52 -4.85 1.16
N GLU A 95 3.05 -3.78 0.63
CA GLU A 95 4.45 -3.65 0.26
C GLU A 95 5.07 -2.49 1.04
N PRO A 96 5.84 -2.73 2.13
CA PRO A 96 6.59 -1.69 2.81
C PRO A 96 7.61 -1.04 1.88
N ILE A 97 7.57 0.28 1.74
CA ILE A 97 8.41 1.03 0.80
C ILE A 97 9.03 2.28 1.42
N SER A 98 10.13 2.73 0.82
CA SER A 98 10.75 4.04 1.04
C SER A 98 10.89 4.77 -0.29
N SER A 99 9.77 5.25 -0.83
CA SER A 99 9.74 5.97 -2.11
C SER A 99 8.54 6.92 -2.17
N ALA A 100 8.59 7.87 -3.08
CA ALA A 100 7.39 8.53 -3.61
C ALA A 100 6.92 7.70 -4.80
N PHE A 101 6.09 6.70 -4.54
CA PHE A 101 5.72 5.69 -5.53
C PHE A 101 5.04 6.31 -6.76
N GLY A 102 5.37 5.80 -7.93
CA GLY A 102 4.84 6.30 -9.20
C GLY A 102 5.41 7.63 -9.70
N LEU A 103 6.19 8.35 -8.87
CA LEU A 103 6.71 9.67 -9.20
C LEU A 103 8.17 9.68 -9.70
N SER A 104 8.80 8.54 -9.91
CA SER A 104 10.20 8.32 -10.31
C SER A 104 11.23 8.43 -9.16
N THR A 105 12.41 7.84 -9.39
CA THR A 105 13.54 7.91 -8.45
C THR A 105 14.01 9.34 -8.21
N HIS A 106 14.06 10.16 -9.26
CA HIS A 106 14.48 11.56 -9.15
C HIS A 106 13.55 12.35 -8.19
N ILE A 107 12.25 12.16 -8.30
CA ILE A 107 11.27 12.80 -7.39
C ILE A 107 11.40 12.22 -5.99
N SER A 108 11.54 10.91 -5.83
CA SER A 108 11.70 10.27 -4.51
C SER A 108 12.91 10.80 -3.75
N LEU A 109 14.00 11.12 -4.43
CA LEU A 109 15.21 11.70 -3.83
C LEU A 109 15.09 13.21 -3.53
N ASN A 110 14.12 13.88 -4.11
CA ASN A 110 13.91 15.31 -3.91
C ASN A 110 13.09 15.57 -2.65
N LYS A 111 13.65 16.32 -1.71
CA LYS A 111 12.98 16.72 -0.46
C LYS A 111 11.76 17.63 -0.65
N GLU A 112 11.60 18.18 -1.85
CA GLU A 112 10.42 18.99 -2.21
C GLU A 112 9.21 18.16 -2.67
N ASN A 113 9.33 16.82 -2.74
CA ASN A 113 8.21 15.99 -3.12
C ASN A 113 7.07 16.03 -2.06
N PRO A 114 5.82 15.82 -2.47
CA PRO A 114 4.67 16.02 -1.58
C PRO A 114 4.65 15.08 -0.37
N ILE A 115 5.21 13.88 -0.48
CA ILE A 115 5.25 12.89 0.59
C ILE A 115 6.32 13.28 1.63
N TYR A 116 7.52 13.65 1.17
CA TYR A 116 8.59 14.10 2.07
C TYR A 116 8.18 15.36 2.86
N LYS A 117 7.44 16.28 2.25
CA LYS A 117 6.88 17.47 2.91
C LYS A 117 5.90 17.15 4.04
N ARG A 118 5.38 15.93 4.09
CA ARG A 118 4.54 15.40 5.18
C ARG A 118 5.37 14.66 6.25
N ASN A 119 6.70 14.84 6.26
CA ASN A 119 7.65 14.17 7.16
C ASN A 119 7.70 12.66 6.99
N VAL A 120 7.43 12.16 5.79
CA VAL A 120 7.55 10.75 5.43
C VAL A 120 8.77 10.56 4.55
N ALA A 121 9.70 9.69 4.95
CA ALA A 121 10.91 9.44 4.18
C ALA A 121 10.58 8.75 2.84
N THR A 122 11.16 9.24 1.75
CA THR A 122 10.95 8.72 0.40
C THR A 122 12.19 8.11 -0.22
N SER A 123 13.21 7.89 0.59
CA SER A 123 14.44 7.21 0.20
C SER A 123 15.20 6.77 1.43
N ILE A 124 16.04 5.75 1.27
CA ILE A 124 16.98 5.28 2.27
C ILE A 124 18.40 5.34 1.70
N LYS A 125 19.34 5.85 2.49
CA LYS A 125 20.74 5.94 2.07
C LYS A 125 21.49 4.66 2.46
N LEU A 126 22.02 3.97 1.48
CA LEU A 126 22.89 2.82 1.68
C LEU A 126 24.37 3.24 1.56
N PHE A 127 25.23 2.62 2.35
CA PHE A 127 26.67 2.85 2.34
C PHE A 127 27.39 1.56 1.94
N LYS A 128 28.44 1.68 1.10
CA LYS A 128 29.16 0.53 0.54
C LYS A 128 29.67 -0.43 1.62
N ASP A 129 30.19 0.12 2.72
CA ASP A 129 30.89 -0.66 3.75
C ASP A 129 30.08 -0.76 5.06
N LYS A 130 28.82 -0.37 5.03
CA LYS A 130 27.91 -0.45 6.17
C LYS A 130 26.59 -1.08 5.73
N PRO A 131 26.43 -2.39 5.90
CA PRO A 131 25.19 -3.07 5.53
C PRO A 131 24.02 -2.55 6.36
N LEU A 132 22.86 -2.40 5.72
CA LEU A 132 21.60 -2.14 6.38
C LEU A 132 20.92 -3.48 6.67
N TYR A 133 20.58 -3.71 7.93
CA TYR A 133 19.80 -4.86 8.35
C TYR A 133 18.37 -4.40 8.64
N SER A 134 17.42 -5.05 8.03
CA SER A 134 16.00 -4.86 8.31
C SER A 134 15.34 -6.19 8.55
N ASN A 135 14.37 -6.20 9.42
CA ASN A 135 13.57 -7.38 9.73
C ASN A 135 12.10 -7.05 9.54
N TYR A 136 11.36 -8.08 9.27
CA TYR A 136 9.91 -8.09 9.28
C TYR A 136 9.42 -9.35 9.97
N SER A 137 8.20 -9.31 10.47
CA SER A 137 7.55 -10.49 11.02
C SER A 137 6.09 -10.55 10.60
N PHE A 138 5.59 -11.76 10.53
CA PHE A 138 4.16 -11.99 10.33
C PHE A 138 3.70 -13.13 11.24
N SER A 139 2.43 -13.06 11.62
CA SER A 139 1.77 -14.09 12.40
C SER A 139 0.31 -14.23 11.97
N ILE A 140 -0.21 -15.41 12.21
CA ILE A 140 -1.62 -15.73 11.99
C ILE A 140 -2.20 -16.16 13.34
N SER A 141 -3.40 -15.64 13.65
CA SER A 141 -4.18 -16.03 14.82
C SER A 141 -5.65 -16.23 14.42
N ASN A 142 -6.41 -16.91 15.21
CA ASN A 142 -7.87 -16.92 15.07
C ASN A 142 -8.42 -15.52 15.42
N LEU A 143 -9.57 -15.17 14.84
CA LEU A 143 -10.35 -13.99 15.18
C LEU A 143 -11.04 -14.16 16.53
#